data_99a9dd74cde4a78bf0186c88753fbad0
#
_entry.id   99a9dd74cde4a78bf0186c88753fbad0
#
_cell.length_a   1.000
_cell.length_b   1.000
_cell.length_c   1.000
_cell.angle_alpha   90.00
_cell.angle_beta   90.00
_cell.angle_gamma   90.00
#
_symmetry.space_group_name_H-M   'P 1'
#
loop_
_entity.id
_entity.type
_entity.pdbx_description
1 polymer ?
#
loop_
_entity_poly.entity_id
_entity_poly.type
_entity_poly.pdbx_seq_one_letter_code
_entity_poly.pdbx_strand_id
1 'polypeptide(L)'
;MATQGTVIYASPTLSGNKPLVASAQYTTFAMQRTSGEWPALRYRVVKAYITCTIANDGEDAVTVRADGTSIGVFGFSKAGQLTWDMSTSYDYSGLTTLSLHGNGRGCRVAGGSQVTLTVIWELDQIASTFALSASAVEAGQRVTLTVKPGREEYGHQWMLNFGDYEMAAHMQPGVKTAEILFPLAWLDAIPNAASGVAMMRLRTWEKSEDNIFASVAKSLTVTVPAGAAPEVGAVSVAPLLTVDGVTYPEAAPGGYVQGKCGYSAAMTGAAGKYGASIMAYSISGGGYSGSGVSLKSGLLNAAGKQIVTFKATDTRGLSAVKKVELEVLPYSAPRVTELAAWRVNEDGAADGMGTLGKWRTEAAFSALGGRNTLTAKAYLKPMGGTEVELGMLAVDTSVSLWWLAGTDSRKIALDVTKRYVLRRVLTDAYGTVERSIELPSANFAMHLNAKGNGICFGGASTAENAVEIAPGYDLVFKGRRSERLWNALDIYPVGAIFVSTSAVSPAAMFGGTWKLLNDVFLLAGSEKSFPYGSKGGTKEVTLTASQMPMHAHQFSRAPIVSVELTAGGNYYAEQSTAVGKLVAQNTETAGGGKAHTNMPPYLAVYAWERIG
;
A
#
# COMPACT_ATOMS: atom_id res chain seq x y z
N MET A 1 -44.93 13.80 14.03
CA MET A 1 -46.33 13.45 13.93
C MET A 1 -46.70 12.72 15.22
N ALA A 2 -47.65 13.21 15.97
CA ALA A 2 -48.11 12.50 17.14
C ALA A 2 -48.70 11.15 16.70
N THR A 3 -48.26 10.07 17.32
CA THR A 3 -48.77 8.74 17.02
C THR A 3 -50.13 8.62 17.72
N GLN A 4 -51.20 8.59 16.95
CA GLN A 4 -52.55 8.39 17.47
C GLN A 4 -52.89 6.92 17.33
N GLY A 5 -53.53 6.37 18.35
CA GLY A 5 -54.06 5.03 18.35
C GLY A 5 -55.52 5.04 18.82
N THR A 6 -56.29 4.09 18.35
CA THR A 6 -57.67 3.89 18.77
C THR A 6 -57.83 2.51 19.37
N VAL A 7 -58.31 2.43 20.58
CA VAL A 7 -58.69 1.15 21.22
C VAL A 7 -60.20 1.08 21.23
N ILE A 8 -60.75 0.04 20.62
CA ILE A 8 -62.19 -0.23 20.60
C ILE A 8 -62.43 -1.44 21.46
N TYR A 9 -63.19 -1.26 22.51
CA TYR A 9 -63.70 -2.36 23.33
C TYR A 9 -65.15 -2.62 22.94
N ALA A 10 -65.38 -3.74 22.33
CA ALA A 10 -66.72 -4.18 22.02
C ALA A 10 -67.15 -5.24 23.04
N SER A 11 -68.17 -4.95 23.84
CA SER A 11 -68.79 -5.96 24.65
C SER A 11 -69.57 -6.95 23.77
N PRO A 12 -69.50 -8.27 24.03
CA PRO A 12 -70.31 -9.21 23.30
C PRO A 12 -71.79 -8.87 23.52
N THR A 13 -72.61 -9.10 22.52
CA THR A 13 -74.06 -8.89 22.57
C THR A 13 -74.64 -9.54 23.83
N LEU A 14 -75.18 -8.74 24.73
CA LEU A 14 -75.69 -9.23 25.97
C LEU A 14 -77.05 -9.96 25.72
N SER A 15 -77.15 -11.21 26.09
CA SER A 15 -78.39 -11.96 26.06
C SER A 15 -79.09 -11.91 27.44
N GLY A 16 -80.28 -11.36 27.49
CA GLY A 16 -81.02 -11.22 28.70
C GLY A 16 -80.69 -10.00 29.56
N ASN A 17 -81.53 -9.69 30.54
CA ASN A 17 -81.36 -8.55 31.46
C ASN A 17 -80.23 -8.80 32.47
N LYS A 18 -78.99 -8.61 32.13
CA LYS A 18 -77.86 -8.77 33.05
C LYS A 18 -77.22 -7.42 33.34
N PRO A 19 -76.65 -7.21 34.54
CA PRO A 19 -75.88 -5.98 34.83
C PRO A 19 -74.73 -5.86 33.90
N LEU A 20 -74.54 -4.66 33.36
CA LEU A 20 -73.40 -4.35 32.50
C LEU A 20 -72.12 -4.16 33.36
N VAL A 21 -71.20 -5.09 33.24
CA VAL A 21 -69.87 -4.91 33.77
C VAL A 21 -68.90 -5.21 32.61
N ALA A 22 -68.24 -4.19 32.15
CA ALA A 22 -67.20 -4.31 31.10
C ALA A 22 -66.01 -3.47 31.52
N SER A 23 -64.84 -4.04 31.43
CA SER A 23 -63.59 -3.34 31.70
C SER A 23 -62.63 -3.48 30.50
N ALA A 24 -62.05 -2.36 30.09
CA ALA A 24 -60.92 -2.35 29.17
C ALA A 24 -59.65 -2.04 29.95
N GLN A 25 -58.70 -2.95 29.90
CA GLN A 25 -57.39 -2.70 30.43
C GLN A 25 -56.58 -2.00 29.36
N TYR A 26 -56.04 -0.83 29.67
CA TYR A 26 -54.98 -0.26 28.89
C TYR A 26 -53.70 -1.01 29.23
N THR A 27 -53.39 -2.03 28.50
CA THR A 27 -52.01 -2.46 28.39
C THR A 27 -51.29 -1.31 27.72
N THR A 28 -50.34 -0.69 28.44
CA THR A 28 -49.36 0.17 27.86
C THR A 28 -48.99 -0.40 26.51
N PHE A 29 -49.26 0.33 25.43
CA PHE A 29 -48.68 -0.01 24.12
C PHE A 29 -47.20 -0.08 24.31
N ALA A 30 -46.69 -1.29 24.42
CA ALA A 30 -45.26 -1.54 24.56
C ALA A 30 -44.59 -1.11 23.25
N MET A 31 -44.18 0.13 23.15
CA MET A 31 -42.99 0.42 22.41
C MET A 31 -41.92 -0.39 23.12
N GLN A 32 -41.42 -1.44 22.46
CA GLN A 32 -40.42 -2.34 23.01
C GLN A 32 -39.28 -1.53 23.58
N ARG A 33 -39.14 -1.56 24.89
CA ARG A 33 -37.98 -1.04 25.60
C ARG A 33 -36.79 -1.88 25.20
N THR A 34 -35.82 -1.24 24.59
CA THR A 34 -34.52 -1.87 24.27
C THR A 34 -33.58 -1.90 25.47
N SER A 35 -33.90 -1.27 26.60
CA SER A 35 -33.15 -1.41 27.85
C SER A 35 -33.97 -0.94 29.04
N GLY A 36 -33.78 -1.54 30.22
CA GLY A 36 -34.58 -1.39 31.43
C GLY A 36 -34.46 -0.06 32.20
N GLU A 37 -33.78 0.96 31.69
CA GLU A 37 -33.39 2.16 32.45
C GLU A 37 -34.29 3.38 32.30
N TRP A 38 -35.32 3.32 31.44
CA TRP A 38 -36.12 4.51 31.13
C TRP A 38 -37.53 4.43 31.70
N PRO A 39 -38.07 5.54 32.23
CA PRO A 39 -39.45 5.58 32.65
C PRO A 39 -40.38 5.29 31.46
N ALA A 40 -41.53 4.73 31.72
CA ALA A 40 -42.54 4.47 30.70
C ALA A 40 -42.92 5.78 30.01
N LEU A 41 -42.98 5.76 28.67
CA LEU A 41 -43.52 6.88 27.91
C LEU A 41 -44.94 7.18 28.41
N ARG A 42 -45.21 8.45 28.72
CA ARG A 42 -46.55 8.89 29.07
C ARG A 42 -47.37 9.09 27.80
N TYR A 43 -48.58 8.71 27.83
CA TYR A 43 -49.54 9.02 26.79
C TYR A 43 -50.72 9.80 27.38
N ARG A 44 -51.32 10.61 26.55
CA ARG A 44 -52.49 11.40 26.88
C ARG A 44 -53.66 10.87 26.06
N VAL A 45 -54.77 10.59 26.72
CA VAL A 45 -56.01 10.34 26.03
C VAL A 45 -56.55 11.66 25.52
N VAL A 46 -56.69 11.77 24.22
CA VAL A 46 -57.16 13.00 23.56
C VAL A 46 -58.68 13.02 23.51
N LYS A 47 -59.24 11.85 23.29
CA LYS A 47 -60.68 11.69 23.18
C LYS A 47 -61.11 10.29 23.64
N ALA A 48 -62.14 10.24 24.43
CA ALA A 48 -62.78 9.00 24.80
C ALA A 48 -64.31 9.16 24.67
N TYR A 49 -64.93 8.19 24.06
CA TYR A 49 -66.37 8.22 23.91
C TYR A 49 -66.96 6.81 23.99
N ILE A 50 -68.14 6.74 24.50
CA ILE A 50 -68.94 5.50 24.56
C ILE A 50 -70.04 5.58 23.50
N THR A 51 -70.11 4.54 22.70
CA THR A 51 -71.25 4.33 21.81
C THR A 51 -72.04 3.14 22.31
N CYS A 52 -73.29 3.33 22.60
CA CYS A 52 -74.17 2.29 23.06
C CYS A 52 -75.31 2.15 22.07
N THR A 53 -75.56 0.91 21.64
CA THR A 53 -76.80 0.56 20.89
C THR A 53 -77.75 -0.16 21.83
N ILE A 54 -78.86 0.43 22.07
CA ILE A 54 -79.88 -0.07 23.02
C ILE A 54 -81.00 -0.66 22.20
N ALA A 55 -81.42 -1.88 22.55
CA ALA A 55 -82.45 -2.61 21.82
C ALA A 55 -83.86 -2.21 22.19
N ASN A 56 -84.08 -1.70 23.39
CA ASN A 56 -85.43 -1.32 23.88
C ASN A 56 -85.40 0.01 24.67
N ASP A 57 -86.49 0.71 24.71
CA ASP A 57 -86.67 1.87 25.56
C ASP A 57 -86.64 1.50 27.05
N GLY A 58 -85.96 2.32 27.89
CA GLY A 58 -85.82 2.16 29.33
C GLY A 58 -85.02 3.33 29.93
N GLU A 59 -85.23 3.58 31.22
CA GLU A 59 -84.43 4.56 31.98
C GLU A 59 -83.25 3.86 32.63
N ASP A 60 -82.13 3.88 31.97
CA ASP A 60 -80.91 3.26 32.46
C ASP A 60 -79.73 4.23 32.40
N ALA A 61 -78.71 3.93 33.18
CA ALA A 61 -77.44 4.72 33.14
C ALA A 61 -76.25 3.79 33.25
N VAL A 62 -75.19 4.22 32.59
CA VAL A 62 -73.84 3.59 32.62
C VAL A 62 -72.89 4.51 33.36
N THR A 63 -72.24 3.96 34.37
CA THR A 63 -71.14 4.64 35.07
C THR A 63 -69.80 4.24 34.41
N VAL A 64 -69.03 5.23 34.01
CA VAL A 64 -67.65 5.01 33.55
C VAL A 64 -66.73 5.25 34.73
N ARG A 65 -65.78 4.32 34.93
CA ARG A 65 -64.76 4.43 35.97
C ARG A 65 -63.37 4.37 35.33
N ALA A 66 -62.51 5.31 35.76
CA ALA A 66 -61.11 5.32 35.46
C ALA A 66 -60.38 4.88 36.73
N ASP A 67 -59.55 3.84 36.61
CA ASP A 67 -58.82 3.22 37.74
C ASP A 67 -59.72 3.06 39.01
N GLY A 68 -60.94 2.62 38.80
CA GLY A 68 -61.93 2.41 39.86
C GLY A 68 -62.71 3.66 40.30
N THR A 69 -62.30 4.86 39.91
CA THR A 69 -62.99 6.12 40.26
C THR A 69 -64.04 6.47 39.21
N SER A 70 -65.26 6.81 39.64
CA SER A 70 -66.34 7.24 38.73
C SER A 70 -65.97 8.58 38.06
N ILE A 71 -65.94 8.62 36.74
CA ILE A 71 -65.66 9.81 35.95
C ILE A 71 -66.85 10.37 35.20
N GLY A 72 -67.93 9.62 35.17
CA GLY A 72 -69.20 10.05 34.58
C GLY A 72 -70.27 9.02 34.68
N VAL A 73 -71.52 9.49 34.73
CA VAL A 73 -72.74 8.68 34.68
C VAL A 73 -73.54 9.14 33.47
N PHE A 74 -73.78 8.23 32.56
CA PHE A 74 -74.46 8.49 31.30
C PHE A 74 -75.79 7.76 31.25
N GLY A 75 -76.86 8.54 31.26
CA GLY A 75 -78.25 8.01 31.24
C GLY A 75 -78.75 7.89 29.79
N PHE A 76 -79.63 6.92 29.60
CA PHE A 76 -80.36 6.74 28.36
C PHE A 76 -81.78 6.30 28.61
N SER A 77 -82.74 6.77 27.80
CA SER A 77 -84.19 6.50 27.98
C SER A 77 -84.87 5.94 26.72
N LYS A 78 -84.16 5.83 25.61
CA LYS A 78 -84.73 5.33 24.34
C LYS A 78 -83.81 4.36 23.64
N ALA A 79 -84.39 3.41 22.92
CA ALA A 79 -83.68 2.54 22.01
C ALA A 79 -83.02 3.34 20.86
N GLY A 80 -81.82 2.93 20.45
CA GLY A 80 -81.04 3.55 19.41
C GLY A 80 -79.57 3.59 19.72
N GLN A 81 -78.79 4.28 18.85
CA GLN A 81 -77.35 4.50 19.05
C GLN A 81 -77.15 5.83 19.74
N LEU A 82 -76.48 5.82 20.86
CA LEU A 82 -76.10 7.00 21.64
C LEU A 82 -74.57 7.05 21.78
N THR A 83 -74.05 8.26 21.73
CA THR A 83 -72.63 8.49 21.92
C THR A 83 -72.40 9.60 22.92
N TRP A 84 -71.56 9.35 23.92
CA TRP A 84 -71.16 10.33 24.92
C TRP A 84 -69.64 10.63 24.76
N ASP A 85 -69.31 11.90 24.68
CA ASP A 85 -67.92 12.37 24.68
C ASP A 85 -67.47 12.61 26.12
N MET A 86 -66.47 11.91 26.57
CA MET A 86 -65.87 12.01 27.90
C MET A 86 -64.56 12.75 27.93
N SER A 87 -64.12 13.32 26.83
CA SER A 87 -62.76 13.85 26.66
C SER A 87 -62.40 15.03 27.54
N THR A 88 -63.39 15.77 28.06
CA THR A 88 -63.19 17.00 28.82
C THR A 88 -63.36 16.85 30.35
N SER A 89 -63.73 15.69 30.85
CA SER A 89 -64.12 15.53 32.23
C SER A 89 -63.11 14.84 33.14
N TYR A 90 -62.03 14.30 32.61
CA TYR A 90 -61.04 13.58 33.38
C TYR A 90 -59.66 13.69 32.77
N ASP A 91 -58.63 13.73 33.63
CA ASP A 91 -57.24 13.61 33.18
C ASP A 91 -56.90 12.14 33.00
N TYR A 92 -56.83 11.73 31.75
CA TYR A 92 -56.52 10.35 31.37
C TYR A 92 -55.01 10.03 31.36
N SER A 93 -54.17 10.99 31.75
CA SER A 93 -52.73 10.73 31.84
C SER A 93 -52.43 9.71 32.95
N GLY A 94 -51.77 8.63 32.60
CA GLY A 94 -51.42 7.55 33.54
C GLY A 94 -52.52 6.54 33.79
N LEU A 95 -53.64 6.65 33.07
CA LEU A 95 -54.75 5.69 33.20
C LEU A 95 -54.30 4.26 32.86
N THR A 96 -54.65 3.31 33.73
CA THR A 96 -54.35 1.89 33.51
C THR A 96 -55.60 1.08 33.15
N THR A 97 -56.74 1.46 33.69
CA THR A 97 -58.01 0.78 33.43
C THR A 97 -59.16 1.75 33.21
N LEU A 98 -59.96 1.47 32.21
CA LEU A 98 -61.29 2.08 32.05
C LEU A 98 -62.37 1.01 32.11
N SER A 99 -63.34 1.20 32.91
CA SER A 99 -64.38 0.21 33.08
C SER A 99 -65.76 0.84 32.99
N LEU A 100 -66.71 0.06 32.49
CA LEU A 100 -68.14 0.39 32.38
C LEU A 100 -68.90 -0.40 33.38
N HIS A 101 -69.74 0.26 34.17
CA HIS A 101 -70.56 -0.36 35.14
C HIS A 101 -71.99 0.09 34.96
N GLY A 102 -72.90 -0.81 35.04
CA GLY A 102 -74.34 -0.49 35.20
C GLY A 102 -74.56 0.25 36.52
N ASN A 103 -75.36 1.29 36.51
CA ASN A 103 -75.51 2.16 37.65
C ASN A 103 -76.78 1.77 38.48
N GLY A 104 -76.54 1.15 39.63
CA GLY A 104 -77.56 1.00 40.68
C GLY A 104 -78.71 0.06 40.41
N ARG A 105 -79.83 0.30 41.11
CA ARG A 105 -80.99 -0.51 41.03
C ARG A 105 -81.64 -0.52 39.66
N GLY A 106 -81.34 -1.54 38.88
CA GLY A 106 -82.06 -1.78 37.65
C GLY A 106 -81.38 -1.40 36.36
N CYS A 107 -80.13 -0.99 36.36
CA CYS A 107 -79.37 -0.80 35.11
C CYS A 107 -79.22 -2.15 34.38
N ARG A 108 -80.25 -2.49 33.60
CA ARG A 108 -80.29 -3.67 32.77
C ARG A 108 -80.29 -3.27 31.34
N VAL A 109 -79.16 -3.47 30.69
CA VAL A 109 -79.09 -3.31 29.25
C VAL A 109 -79.89 -4.50 28.65
N ALA A 110 -80.91 -4.20 27.88
CA ALA A 110 -81.73 -5.21 27.24
C ALA A 110 -80.90 -6.16 26.34
N GLY A 111 -81.41 -7.42 26.26
CA GLY A 111 -80.72 -8.39 25.38
C GLY A 111 -80.62 -7.87 23.94
N GLY A 112 -79.50 -7.98 23.33
CA GLY A 112 -79.20 -7.45 22.00
C GLY A 112 -78.51 -6.07 21.97
N SER A 113 -78.33 -5.44 23.15
CA SER A 113 -77.62 -4.16 23.25
C SER A 113 -76.07 -4.35 23.10
N GLN A 114 -75.43 -3.41 22.43
CA GLN A 114 -73.98 -3.40 22.22
C GLN A 114 -73.40 -2.09 22.77
N VAL A 115 -72.36 -2.21 23.56
CA VAL A 115 -71.64 -1.06 24.12
C VAL A 115 -70.21 -1.09 23.61
N THR A 116 -69.79 0.00 23.01
CA THR A 116 -68.47 0.16 22.53
C THR A 116 -67.80 1.37 23.20
N LEU A 117 -66.65 1.14 23.82
CA LEU A 117 -65.79 2.21 24.33
C LEU A 117 -64.70 2.44 23.32
N THR A 118 -64.64 3.65 22.83
CA THR A 118 -63.57 4.07 21.91
C THR A 118 -62.67 5.09 22.60
N VAL A 119 -61.39 4.84 22.61
CA VAL A 119 -60.38 5.74 23.17
C VAL A 119 -59.38 6.13 22.10
N ILE A 120 -59.26 7.42 21.91
CA ILE A 120 -58.25 8.00 21.04
C ILE A 120 -57.17 8.60 21.93
N TRP A 121 -55.95 8.18 21.73
CA TRP A 121 -54.81 8.65 22.51
C TRP A 121 -53.69 9.18 21.61
N GLU A 122 -52.85 10.04 22.16
CA GLU A 122 -51.62 10.46 21.57
C GLU A 122 -50.48 10.34 22.59
N LEU A 123 -49.26 10.24 22.10
CA LEU A 123 -48.12 10.26 23.00
C LEU A 123 -48.01 11.63 23.63
N ASP A 124 -48.08 11.70 24.94
CA ASP A 124 -47.87 12.93 25.70
C ASP A 124 -46.39 13.33 25.70
N GLN A 125 -45.54 12.34 25.69
CA GLN A 125 -44.07 12.52 25.57
C GLN A 125 -43.60 12.05 24.20
N ILE A 126 -43.28 13.02 23.35
CA ILE A 126 -42.75 12.75 22.01
C ILE A 126 -41.23 12.74 22.09
N ALA A 127 -40.58 11.61 21.86
CA ALA A 127 -39.15 11.52 21.86
C ALA A 127 -38.52 12.50 20.84
N SER A 128 -37.54 13.27 21.28
CA SER A 128 -36.75 14.09 20.38
C SER A 128 -35.85 13.19 19.53
N THR A 129 -35.61 13.63 18.32
CA THR A 129 -34.69 12.97 17.40
C THR A 129 -33.52 13.91 17.07
N PHE A 130 -32.48 13.38 16.51
CA PHE A 130 -31.35 14.20 16.09
C PHE A 130 -30.76 13.76 14.75
N ALA A 131 -30.07 14.67 14.10
CA ALA A 131 -29.23 14.41 12.96
C ALA A 131 -27.80 14.81 13.30
N LEU A 132 -26.84 14.15 12.69
CA LEU A 132 -25.44 14.53 12.67
C LEU A 132 -25.14 15.14 11.30
N SER A 133 -24.27 16.14 11.24
CA SER A 133 -23.83 16.77 9.99
C SER A 133 -23.11 15.78 9.05
N ALA A 134 -22.58 14.68 9.62
CA ALA A 134 -21.94 13.60 8.89
C ALA A 134 -22.14 12.26 9.62
N SER A 135 -22.09 11.16 8.87
CA SER A 135 -22.08 9.78 9.43
C SER A 135 -20.68 9.34 9.84
N ALA A 136 -19.64 10.09 9.46
CA ALA A 136 -18.25 9.87 9.84
C ALA A 136 -17.58 11.20 10.20
N VAL A 137 -16.62 11.14 11.13
CA VAL A 137 -15.79 12.26 11.55
C VAL A 137 -14.35 11.81 11.66
N GLU A 138 -13.42 12.65 11.23
CA GLU A 138 -12.01 12.46 11.51
C GLU A 138 -11.70 12.97 12.93
N ALA A 139 -10.97 12.19 13.72
CA ALA A 139 -10.60 12.61 15.07
C ALA A 139 -9.83 13.93 15.02
N GLY A 140 -10.14 14.81 15.95
CA GLY A 140 -9.67 16.22 15.94
C GLY A 140 -10.59 17.17 15.18
N GLN A 141 -11.59 16.67 14.47
CA GLN A 141 -12.59 17.48 13.78
C GLN A 141 -13.90 17.56 14.58
N ARG A 142 -14.78 18.44 14.16
CA ARG A 142 -16.08 18.67 14.78
C ARG A 142 -17.19 18.01 13.96
N VAL A 143 -18.20 17.55 14.68
CA VAL A 143 -19.48 17.15 14.11
C VAL A 143 -20.58 17.98 14.74
N THR A 144 -21.50 18.46 13.92
CA THR A 144 -22.66 19.20 14.40
C THR A 144 -23.80 18.22 14.69
N LEU A 145 -24.28 18.20 15.91
CA LEU A 145 -25.49 17.54 16.29
C LEU A 145 -26.64 18.54 16.15
N THR A 146 -27.69 18.19 15.42
CA THR A 146 -28.90 19.00 15.27
C THR A 146 -30.07 18.23 15.84
N VAL A 147 -30.67 18.77 16.90
CA VAL A 147 -31.82 18.19 17.56
C VAL A 147 -33.09 18.65 16.86
N LYS A 148 -33.97 17.71 16.60
CA LYS A 148 -35.37 17.95 16.28
C LYS A 148 -36.19 17.62 17.53
N PRO A 149 -36.51 18.63 18.34
CA PRO A 149 -37.20 18.40 19.61
C PRO A 149 -38.62 17.85 19.37
N GLY A 150 -39.04 16.95 20.22
CA GLY A 150 -40.42 16.51 20.25
C GLY A 150 -41.36 17.65 20.69
N ARG A 151 -40.86 18.47 21.62
CA ARG A 151 -41.46 19.77 22.02
C ARG A 151 -40.36 20.77 22.31
N GLU A 152 -40.64 22.06 22.14
CA GLU A 152 -39.64 23.13 22.28
C GLU A 152 -39.15 23.30 23.73
N GLU A 153 -39.99 22.95 24.71
CA GLU A 153 -39.68 23.05 26.14
C GLU A 153 -38.79 21.90 26.65
N TYR A 154 -38.52 20.87 25.85
CA TYR A 154 -37.71 19.75 26.30
C TYR A 154 -36.25 20.13 26.45
N GLY A 155 -35.67 19.68 27.55
CA GLY A 155 -34.23 19.68 27.74
C GLY A 155 -33.59 18.42 27.14
N HIS A 156 -32.36 18.54 26.76
CA HIS A 156 -31.61 17.46 26.14
C HIS A 156 -30.21 17.33 26.74
N GLN A 157 -29.72 16.10 26.74
CA GLN A 157 -28.31 15.80 26.96
C GLN A 157 -27.82 14.97 25.79
N TRP A 158 -26.80 15.46 25.11
CA TRP A 158 -26.09 14.59 24.22
C TRP A 158 -24.94 13.90 24.97
N MET A 159 -24.68 12.65 24.59
CA MET A 159 -23.59 11.83 25.11
C MET A 159 -22.88 11.19 23.93
N LEU A 160 -21.56 11.26 23.92
CA LEU A 160 -20.71 10.61 22.94
C LEU A 160 -19.84 9.59 23.67
N ASN A 161 -19.98 8.32 23.30
CA ASN A 161 -19.19 7.22 23.83
C ASN A 161 -18.29 6.63 22.74
N PHE A 162 -17.03 6.36 23.08
CA PHE A 162 -16.07 5.71 22.20
C PHE A 162 -15.10 4.85 23.02
N GLY A 163 -15.22 3.52 22.91
CA GLY A 163 -14.57 2.62 23.86
C GLY A 163 -15.01 2.94 25.29
N ASP A 164 -14.06 3.15 26.17
CA ASP A 164 -14.29 3.51 27.58
C ASP A 164 -14.43 5.03 27.80
N TYR A 165 -14.29 5.83 26.75
CA TYR A 165 -14.44 7.28 26.84
C TYR A 165 -15.87 7.74 26.68
N GLU A 166 -16.22 8.71 27.51
CA GLU A 166 -17.50 9.38 27.47
C GLU A 166 -17.34 10.89 27.55
N MET A 167 -18.12 11.58 26.79
CA MET A 167 -18.30 13.05 26.85
C MET A 167 -19.79 13.34 26.74
N ALA A 168 -20.28 14.23 27.58
CA ALA A 168 -21.66 14.63 27.59
C ALA A 168 -21.80 16.12 27.87
N ALA A 169 -22.87 16.71 27.35
CA ALA A 169 -23.25 18.06 27.75
C ALA A 169 -24.76 18.26 27.63
N HIS A 170 -25.28 19.14 28.49
CA HIS A 170 -26.67 19.53 28.48
C HIS A 170 -26.93 20.60 27.43
N MET A 171 -28.11 20.54 26.84
CA MET A 171 -28.63 21.55 25.93
C MET A 171 -29.90 22.11 26.54
N GLN A 172 -29.88 23.40 26.78
CA GLN A 172 -31.05 24.11 27.31
C GLN A 172 -32.23 24.03 26.33
N PRO A 173 -33.47 24.11 26.82
CA PRO A 173 -34.65 24.20 25.98
C PRO A 173 -34.48 25.32 24.93
N GLY A 174 -34.87 25.05 23.68
CA GLY A 174 -34.68 25.96 22.55
C GLY A 174 -33.32 25.90 21.85
N VAL A 175 -32.29 25.30 22.46
CA VAL A 175 -31.01 25.09 21.81
C VAL A 175 -31.11 23.83 20.94
N LYS A 176 -30.94 24.00 19.62
CA LYS A 176 -31.15 22.91 18.66
C LYS A 176 -29.85 22.35 18.06
N THR A 177 -28.72 22.99 18.31
CA THR A 177 -27.44 22.53 17.73
C THR A 177 -26.34 22.50 18.78
N ALA A 178 -25.44 21.54 18.63
CA ALA A 178 -24.21 21.44 19.40
C ALA A 178 -23.03 21.07 18.48
N GLU A 179 -21.94 21.80 18.62
CA GLU A 179 -20.67 21.50 17.97
C GLU A 179 -19.81 20.61 18.86
N ILE A 180 -19.57 19.39 18.43
CA ILE A 180 -18.89 18.39 19.22
C ILE A 180 -17.55 18.07 18.58
N LEU A 181 -16.46 18.41 19.29
CA LEU A 181 -15.10 18.05 18.89
C LEU A 181 -14.83 16.60 19.32
N PHE A 182 -14.41 15.75 18.37
CA PHE A 182 -13.94 14.42 18.72
C PHE A 182 -12.47 14.50 19.16
N PRO A 183 -12.14 14.17 20.43
CA PRO A 183 -10.76 14.33 20.91
C PRO A 183 -9.79 13.34 20.27
N LEU A 184 -8.63 13.82 19.83
CA LEU A 184 -7.55 12.96 19.31
C LEU A 184 -7.07 11.92 20.34
N ALA A 185 -7.07 12.27 21.63
CA ALA A 185 -6.65 11.37 22.70
C ALA A 185 -7.48 10.10 22.77
N TRP A 186 -8.75 10.14 22.38
CA TRP A 186 -9.63 8.97 22.40
C TRP A 186 -9.28 7.90 21.36
N LEU A 187 -8.35 8.20 20.46
CA LEU A 187 -7.85 7.22 19.49
C LEU A 187 -7.10 6.06 20.16
N ASP A 188 -6.68 6.20 21.42
CA ASP A 188 -6.08 5.09 22.17
C ASP A 188 -7.08 3.95 22.46
N ALA A 189 -8.37 4.19 22.37
CA ALA A 189 -9.38 3.13 22.40
C ALA A 189 -9.34 2.21 21.14
N ILE A 190 -8.70 2.67 20.06
CA ILE A 190 -8.55 1.89 18.82
C ILE A 190 -7.09 1.84 18.36
N PRO A 191 -6.17 1.30 19.17
CA PRO A 191 -4.73 1.35 18.87
C PRO A 191 -4.33 0.54 17.63
N ASN A 192 -5.20 -0.37 17.19
CA ASN A 192 -4.93 -1.32 16.11
C ASN A 192 -5.89 -1.18 14.91
N ALA A 193 -6.66 -0.10 14.85
CA ALA A 193 -7.64 0.09 13.78
C ALA A 193 -7.60 1.52 13.21
N ALA A 194 -7.77 1.63 11.90
CA ALA A 194 -7.82 2.92 11.20
C ALA A 194 -9.16 3.66 11.39
N SER A 195 -10.16 2.99 11.92
CA SER A 195 -11.45 3.58 12.27
C SER A 195 -12.12 2.80 13.39
N GLY A 196 -13.05 3.45 14.07
CA GLY A 196 -13.90 2.86 15.09
C GLY A 196 -15.31 3.42 15.02
N VAL A 197 -16.19 2.90 15.84
CA VAL A 197 -17.58 3.36 15.93
C VAL A 197 -17.81 4.02 17.28
N ALA A 198 -18.15 5.28 17.26
CA ALA A 198 -18.65 6.00 18.41
C ALA A 198 -20.18 5.93 18.45
N MET A 199 -20.73 5.99 19.64
CA MET A 199 -22.17 6.02 19.84
C MET A 199 -22.60 7.38 20.35
N MET A 200 -23.33 8.11 19.53
CA MET A 200 -23.97 9.35 19.91
C MET A 200 -25.36 9.06 20.45
N ARG A 201 -25.66 9.53 21.65
CA ARG A 201 -26.97 9.41 22.29
C ARG A 201 -27.54 10.78 22.59
N LEU A 202 -28.83 10.91 22.42
CA LEU A 202 -29.60 12.07 22.85
C LEU A 202 -30.61 11.62 23.88
N ARG A 203 -30.49 12.10 25.11
CA ARG A 203 -31.48 11.96 26.16
C ARG A 203 -32.42 13.13 26.13
N THR A 204 -33.68 12.88 26.39
CA THR A 204 -34.72 13.90 26.40
C THR A 204 -35.44 13.85 27.74
N TRP A 205 -35.63 14.99 28.39
CA TRP A 205 -36.40 15.13 29.63
C TRP A 205 -37.35 16.29 29.56
N GLU A 206 -38.33 16.22 30.45
CA GLU A 206 -39.28 17.30 30.68
C GLU A 206 -39.12 17.82 32.11
N LYS A 207 -39.01 19.15 32.27
CA LYS A 207 -38.88 19.88 33.54
C LYS A 207 -37.55 19.67 34.31
N SER A 208 -37.05 18.46 34.47
CA SER A 208 -35.78 18.20 35.15
C SER A 208 -35.09 16.98 34.56
N GLU A 209 -33.76 16.92 34.73
CA GLU A 209 -32.92 15.79 34.27
C GLU A 209 -33.25 14.44 34.92
N ASP A 210 -33.85 14.45 36.10
CA ASP A 210 -34.30 13.23 36.76
C ASP A 210 -35.48 12.57 36.04
N ASN A 211 -36.11 13.31 35.12
CA ASN A 211 -37.29 12.83 34.40
C ASN A 211 -36.97 12.53 32.92
N ILE A 212 -35.89 11.79 32.68
CA ILE A 212 -35.56 11.33 31.34
C ILE A 212 -36.58 10.28 30.88
N PHE A 213 -37.28 10.55 29.80
CA PHE A 213 -38.29 9.67 29.27
C PHE A 213 -37.90 9.05 27.91
N ALA A 214 -36.90 9.57 27.22
CA ALA A 214 -36.47 9.04 25.94
C ALA A 214 -34.96 9.11 25.76
N SER A 215 -34.42 8.14 25.03
CA SER A 215 -33.04 8.13 24.57
C SER A 215 -33.00 7.58 23.16
N VAL A 216 -32.40 8.34 22.26
CA VAL A 216 -32.20 7.95 20.87
C VAL A 216 -30.68 7.88 20.62
N ALA A 217 -30.22 6.83 19.95
CA ALA A 217 -28.84 6.62 19.66
C ALA A 217 -28.59 6.52 18.15
N LYS A 218 -27.42 7.00 17.71
CA LYS A 218 -26.90 6.83 16.34
C LYS A 218 -25.42 6.54 16.40
N SER A 219 -24.98 5.69 15.51
CA SER A 219 -23.55 5.44 15.31
C SER A 219 -22.90 6.58 14.53
N LEU A 220 -21.64 6.87 14.89
CA LEU A 220 -20.76 7.80 14.21
C LEU A 220 -19.45 7.08 13.93
N THR A 221 -19.08 6.95 12.67
CA THR A 221 -17.79 6.37 12.33
C THR A 221 -16.69 7.40 12.62
N VAL A 222 -15.68 6.99 13.37
CA VAL A 222 -14.51 7.84 13.67
C VAL A 222 -13.33 7.30 12.88
N THR A 223 -12.71 8.17 12.10
CA THR A 223 -11.51 7.83 11.33
C THR A 223 -10.26 8.44 11.94
N VAL A 224 -9.17 7.74 11.81
CA VAL A 224 -7.87 8.17 12.31
C VAL A 224 -7.25 9.15 11.32
N PRO A 225 -6.87 10.38 11.72
CA PRO A 225 -6.26 11.35 10.83
C PRO A 225 -4.84 10.96 10.44
N ALA A 226 -4.40 11.40 9.27
CA ALA A 226 -3.02 11.22 8.82
C ALA A 226 -1.98 11.81 9.80
N GLY A 227 -2.35 12.86 10.54
CA GLY A 227 -1.51 13.47 11.58
C GLY A 227 -1.26 12.58 12.81
N ALA A 228 -2.02 11.48 12.96
CA ALA A 228 -1.78 10.47 13.98
C ALA A 228 -0.69 9.44 13.58
N ALA A 229 -0.07 9.61 12.42
CA ALA A 229 1.06 8.79 12.00
C ALA A 229 2.17 8.77 13.06
N PRO A 230 2.92 7.67 13.16
CA PRO A 230 4.01 7.52 14.13
C PRO A 230 5.09 8.59 13.91
N GLU A 231 5.93 8.78 14.90
CA GLU A 231 7.09 9.66 14.79
C GLU A 231 8.36 8.81 14.66
N VAL A 232 9.08 8.96 13.54
CA VAL A 232 10.34 8.27 13.31
C VAL A 232 11.42 8.89 14.18
N GLY A 233 12.14 8.08 14.96
CA GLY A 233 13.23 8.49 15.84
C GLY A 233 14.43 9.08 15.09
N ALA A 234 15.56 9.18 15.76
CA ALA A 234 16.80 9.62 15.13
C ALA A 234 17.24 8.60 14.08
N VAL A 235 17.75 9.09 12.94
CA VAL A 235 18.25 8.27 11.84
C VAL A 235 19.72 8.61 11.57
N SER A 236 20.50 7.60 11.21
CA SER A 236 21.91 7.75 10.84
C SER A 236 22.22 6.92 9.60
N VAL A 237 23.08 7.44 8.75
CA VAL A 237 23.66 6.70 7.62
C VAL A 237 25.15 6.98 7.58
N ALA A 238 25.93 5.93 7.51
CA ALA A 238 27.40 6.02 7.43
C ALA A 238 27.94 5.13 6.33
N PRO A 239 29.09 5.45 5.71
CA PRO A 239 29.73 4.60 4.75
C PRO A 239 30.05 3.22 5.32
N LEU A 240 29.76 2.18 4.54
CA LEU A 240 30.14 0.81 4.82
C LEU A 240 31.29 0.43 3.88
N LEU A 241 32.50 0.42 4.42
CA LEU A 241 33.71 0.19 3.63
C LEU A 241 34.01 -1.29 3.43
N THR A 242 33.51 -2.16 4.28
CA THR A 242 33.63 -3.62 4.11
C THR A 242 32.33 -4.20 3.59
N VAL A 243 32.33 -4.65 2.36
CA VAL A 243 31.16 -5.24 1.68
C VAL A 243 31.57 -6.60 1.13
N ASP A 244 30.80 -7.64 1.42
CA ASP A 244 31.04 -9.02 0.97
C ASP A 244 32.46 -9.53 1.27
N GLY A 245 33.01 -9.13 2.42
CA GLY A 245 34.37 -9.52 2.87
C GLY A 245 35.51 -8.72 2.23
N VAL A 246 35.23 -7.79 1.32
CA VAL A 246 36.22 -6.91 0.72
C VAL A 246 36.18 -5.54 1.41
N THR A 247 37.34 -5.10 1.90
CA THR A 247 37.48 -3.78 2.51
C THR A 247 38.07 -2.80 1.50
N TYR A 248 37.37 -1.71 1.27
CA TYR A 248 37.79 -0.63 0.39
C TYR A 248 38.35 0.53 1.21
N PRO A 249 39.33 1.27 0.69
CA PRO A 249 39.82 2.46 1.35
C PRO A 249 38.77 3.56 1.41
N GLU A 250 38.77 4.32 2.47
CA GLU A 250 37.90 5.48 2.63
C GLU A 250 38.43 6.65 1.80
N ALA A 251 37.66 7.17 0.89
CA ALA A 251 38.04 8.31 0.05
C ALA A 251 38.11 9.63 0.84
N ALA A 252 37.24 9.77 1.85
CA ALA A 252 37.21 10.87 2.81
C ALA A 252 36.25 10.49 3.95
N PRO A 253 36.37 11.04 5.17
CA PRO A 253 35.44 10.79 6.25
C PRO A 253 33.98 11.05 5.80
N GLY A 254 33.16 10.02 5.84
CA GLY A 254 31.75 10.08 5.44
C GLY A 254 31.47 10.12 3.94
N GLY A 255 32.46 9.92 3.06
CA GLY A 255 32.29 9.94 1.60
C GLY A 255 31.82 8.62 1.02
N TYR A 256 30.95 8.67 0.01
CA TYR A 256 30.49 7.49 -0.73
C TYR A 256 31.11 7.48 -2.13
N VAL A 257 31.60 6.32 -2.56
CA VAL A 257 32.22 6.14 -3.87
C VAL A 257 31.54 4.99 -4.61
N GLN A 258 31.17 5.25 -5.86
CA GLN A 258 30.49 4.29 -6.72
C GLN A 258 31.26 2.97 -6.84
N GLY A 259 30.58 1.86 -6.53
CA GLY A 259 31.14 0.51 -6.61
C GLY A 259 32.28 0.23 -5.62
N LYS A 260 32.51 1.10 -4.61
CA LYS A 260 33.62 0.98 -3.65
C LYS A 260 33.19 1.09 -2.19
N CYS A 261 31.94 1.36 -1.94
CA CYS A 261 31.36 1.28 -0.60
C CYS A 261 29.87 0.99 -0.67
N GLY A 262 29.34 0.51 0.42
CA GLY A 262 27.93 0.51 0.73
C GLY A 262 27.58 1.60 1.73
N TYR A 263 26.43 1.46 2.38
CA TYR A 263 26.07 2.24 3.55
C TYR A 263 25.55 1.35 4.68
N SER A 264 25.77 1.80 5.90
CA SER A 264 25.11 1.28 7.08
C SER A 264 24.10 2.31 7.55
N ALA A 265 22.84 1.96 7.55
CA ALA A 265 21.74 2.81 7.97
C ALA A 265 21.15 2.28 9.28
N ALA A 266 20.80 3.15 10.20
CA ALA A 266 20.17 2.80 11.45
C ALA A 266 19.17 3.87 11.89
N MET A 267 18.13 3.46 12.60
CA MET A 267 17.19 4.34 13.28
C MET A 267 17.04 3.91 14.75
N THR A 268 16.82 4.87 15.64
CA THR A 268 16.61 4.62 17.07
C THR A 268 15.16 4.27 17.40
N GLY A 269 14.48 3.56 16.51
CA GLY A 269 13.08 3.22 16.68
C GLY A 269 12.13 4.33 16.23
N ALA A 270 10.88 4.21 16.62
CA ALA A 270 9.82 5.18 16.38
C ALA A 270 8.81 5.10 17.52
N ALA A 271 8.05 6.16 17.71
CA ALA A 271 6.96 6.21 18.68
C ALA A 271 5.61 6.27 17.96
N GLY A 272 4.70 5.38 18.33
CA GLY A 272 3.30 5.49 17.93
C GLY A 272 2.63 6.61 18.70
N LYS A 273 1.56 7.17 18.13
CA LYS A 273 0.74 8.21 18.76
C LYS A 273 -0.59 7.63 19.22
N TYR A 274 -1.16 8.22 20.24
CA TYR A 274 -2.51 7.89 20.72
C TYR A 274 -2.71 6.37 20.90
N GLY A 275 -1.82 5.72 21.68
CA GLY A 275 -1.92 4.31 22.01
C GLY A 275 -1.48 3.30 20.93
N ALA A 276 -1.26 3.72 19.69
CA ALA A 276 -0.75 2.81 18.66
C ALA A 276 0.68 2.38 18.94
N SER A 277 1.01 1.14 18.64
CA SER A 277 2.37 0.60 18.68
C SER A 277 2.98 0.55 17.29
N ILE A 278 4.29 0.42 17.20
CA ILE A 278 4.94 0.22 15.90
C ILE A 278 4.83 -1.25 15.50
N MET A 279 4.25 -1.47 14.34
CA MET A 279 4.08 -2.80 13.76
C MET A 279 5.25 -3.20 12.86
N ALA A 280 5.82 -2.25 12.12
CA ALA A 280 6.88 -2.54 11.18
C ALA A 280 7.84 -1.37 10.98
N TYR A 281 9.09 -1.73 10.73
CA TYR A 281 10.15 -0.84 10.28
C TYR A 281 10.65 -1.29 8.91
N SER A 282 11.00 -0.34 8.08
CA SER A 282 11.74 -0.64 6.85
C SER A 282 12.71 0.48 6.51
N ILE A 283 13.84 0.10 5.93
CA ILE A 283 14.85 1.01 5.42
C ILE A 283 15.08 0.63 3.95
N SER A 284 15.11 1.63 3.07
CA SER A 284 15.36 1.39 1.65
C SER A 284 16.14 2.55 1.03
N GLY A 285 17.00 2.25 0.07
CA GLY A 285 17.78 3.24 -0.66
C GLY A 285 18.89 2.60 -1.49
N GLY A 286 19.33 3.26 -2.55
CA GLY A 286 20.44 2.78 -3.38
C GLY A 286 20.25 1.39 -4.01
N GLY A 287 18.98 0.96 -4.22
CA GLY A 287 18.67 -0.37 -4.71
C GLY A 287 18.57 -1.45 -3.64
N TYR A 288 18.71 -1.11 -2.36
CA TYR A 288 18.64 -2.04 -1.23
C TYR A 288 17.45 -1.74 -0.34
N SER A 289 16.91 -2.79 0.27
CA SER A 289 15.82 -2.67 1.24
C SER A 289 15.94 -3.75 2.30
N GLY A 290 15.44 -3.45 3.49
CA GLY A 290 15.38 -4.38 4.60
C GLY A 290 14.27 -4.01 5.57
N SER A 291 13.78 -5.01 6.30
CA SER A 291 12.89 -4.84 7.43
C SER A 291 13.71 -4.66 8.71
N GLY A 292 13.16 -3.84 9.64
CA GLY A 292 13.81 -3.56 10.91
C GLY A 292 14.44 -2.18 11.00
N VAL A 293 15.18 -1.96 12.09
CA VAL A 293 15.75 -0.65 12.45
C VAL A 293 17.16 -0.42 11.92
N SER A 294 17.74 -1.38 11.22
CA SER A 294 19.06 -1.27 10.63
C SER A 294 19.10 -1.96 9.27
N LEU A 295 19.93 -1.42 8.37
CA LEU A 295 20.20 -1.99 7.06
C LEU A 295 21.68 -1.78 6.72
N LYS A 296 22.35 -2.85 6.30
CA LYS A 296 23.65 -2.77 5.62
C LYS A 296 23.40 -3.04 4.14
N SER A 297 23.78 -2.10 3.30
CA SER A 297 23.66 -2.27 1.85
C SER A 297 24.85 -3.07 1.30
N GLY A 298 24.72 -3.59 0.08
CA GLY A 298 25.86 -3.92 -0.78
C GLY A 298 26.49 -2.67 -1.38
N LEU A 299 27.28 -2.84 -2.44
CA LEU A 299 27.96 -1.74 -3.13
C LEU A 299 26.98 -0.79 -3.82
N LEU A 300 27.20 0.50 -3.67
CA LEU A 300 26.43 1.55 -4.35
C LEU A 300 26.90 1.67 -5.81
N ASN A 301 26.17 1.10 -6.73
CA ASN A 301 26.55 1.05 -8.15
C ASN A 301 26.11 2.28 -8.95
N ALA A 302 25.23 3.12 -8.44
CA ALA A 302 24.82 4.36 -9.09
C ALA A 302 25.50 5.57 -8.43
N ALA A 303 26.08 6.45 -9.26
CA ALA A 303 26.63 7.72 -8.81
C ALA A 303 25.55 8.80 -8.66
N GLY A 304 25.90 9.91 -7.99
CA GLY A 304 25.04 11.05 -7.74
C GLY A 304 24.21 10.91 -6.47
N LYS A 305 23.13 11.67 -6.41
CA LYS A 305 22.27 11.73 -5.25
C LYS A 305 21.47 10.45 -5.06
N GLN A 306 21.61 9.81 -3.91
CA GLN A 306 20.85 8.65 -3.49
C GLN A 306 20.06 9.01 -2.22
N ILE A 307 18.84 8.50 -2.11
CA ILE A 307 17.99 8.77 -0.94
C ILE A 307 17.82 7.47 -0.17
N VAL A 308 18.20 7.49 1.09
CA VAL A 308 17.87 6.44 2.04
C VAL A 308 16.61 6.84 2.79
N THR A 309 15.57 6.04 2.69
CA THR A 309 14.26 6.25 3.29
C THR A 309 14.07 5.32 4.47
N PHE A 310 13.79 5.89 5.62
CA PHE A 310 13.42 5.20 6.85
C PHE A 310 11.93 5.32 7.04
N LYS A 311 11.25 4.20 7.17
CA LYS A 311 9.81 4.13 7.33
C LYS A 311 9.45 3.36 8.59
N ALA A 312 8.56 3.90 9.39
CA ALA A 312 7.88 3.21 10.47
C ALA A 312 6.39 3.15 10.18
N THR A 313 5.79 2.01 10.43
CA THR A 313 4.35 1.79 10.26
C THR A 313 3.78 1.35 11.60
N ASP A 314 2.71 1.97 12.03
CA ASP A 314 2.03 1.63 13.28
C ASP A 314 0.97 0.53 13.09
N THR A 315 0.38 0.10 14.20
CA THR A 315 -0.66 -0.93 14.24
C THR A 315 -1.97 -0.52 13.57
N ARG A 316 -2.16 0.76 13.26
CA ARG A 316 -3.28 1.29 12.48
C ARG A 316 -3.01 1.29 10.98
N GLY A 317 -1.78 0.97 10.55
CA GLY A 317 -1.33 1.02 9.17
C GLY A 317 -0.84 2.40 8.72
N LEU A 318 -0.84 3.42 9.60
CA LEU A 318 -0.28 4.72 9.30
C LEU A 318 1.24 4.64 9.27
N SER A 319 1.85 5.40 8.38
CA SER A 319 3.30 5.38 8.19
C SER A 319 3.89 6.77 8.23
N ALA A 320 5.06 6.88 8.81
CA ALA A 320 5.91 8.05 8.73
C ALA A 320 7.25 7.71 8.11
N VAL A 321 7.86 8.67 7.45
CA VAL A 321 9.15 8.50 6.78
C VAL A 321 10.10 9.64 7.14
N LYS A 322 11.39 9.26 7.27
CA LYS A 322 12.53 10.21 7.24
C LYS A 322 13.44 9.83 6.07
N LYS A 323 14.04 10.83 5.45
CA LYS A 323 14.92 10.64 4.30
C LYS A 323 16.29 11.25 4.59
N VAL A 324 17.34 10.53 4.18
CA VAL A 324 18.72 11.00 4.22
C VAL A 324 19.26 10.94 2.81
N GLU A 325 19.82 12.04 2.35
CA GLU A 325 20.47 12.12 1.03
C GLU A 325 21.94 11.76 1.14
N LEU A 326 22.43 10.92 0.25
CA LEU A 326 23.81 10.52 0.09
C LEU A 326 24.30 11.05 -1.26
N GLU A 327 25.49 11.64 -1.28
CA GLU A 327 26.16 12.00 -2.53
C GLU A 327 27.21 10.93 -2.85
N VAL A 328 26.96 10.13 -3.89
CA VAL A 328 27.83 9.05 -4.34
C VAL A 328 28.72 9.56 -5.47
N LEU A 329 30.01 9.67 -5.19
CA LEU A 329 30.98 10.15 -6.16
C LEU A 329 31.18 9.13 -7.30
N PRO A 330 31.13 9.56 -8.56
CA PRO A 330 31.34 8.65 -9.67
C PRO A 330 32.79 8.14 -9.70
N TYR A 331 32.93 6.84 -9.86
CA TYR A 331 34.24 6.22 -9.95
C TYR A 331 34.36 5.32 -11.17
N SER A 332 35.47 5.45 -11.85
CA SER A 332 35.96 4.51 -12.85
C SER A 332 37.42 4.16 -12.55
N ALA A 333 37.75 2.88 -12.69
CA ALA A 333 39.14 2.43 -12.53
C ALA A 333 40.09 3.21 -13.44
N PRO A 334 41.33 3.41 -12.99
CA PRO A 334 42.32 4.04 -13.84
C PRO A 334 42.49 3.25 -15.15
N ARG A 335 42.76 3.95 -16.23
CA ARG A 335 42.98 3.33 -17.54
C ARG A 335 44.06 4.05 -18.31
N VAL A 336 44.87 3.29 -19.03
CA VAL A 336 45.79 3.81 -20.04
C VAL A 336 44.99 4.02 -21.33
N THR A 337 44.77 5.27 -21.71
CA THR A 337 43.98 5.62 -22.90
C THR A 337 44.85 5.54 -24.17
N GLU A 338 46.10 5.93 -24.06
CA GLU A 338 47.07 5.78 -25.11
C GLU A 338 48.40 5.26 -24.55
N LEU A 339 49.05 4.36 -25.24
CA LEU A 339 50.41 3.92 -24.98
C LEU A 339 51.10 3.71 -26.34
N ALA A 340 52.10 4.54 -26.64
CA ALA A 340 52.89 4.45 -27.83
C ALA A 340 54.37 4.47 -27.47
N ALA A 341 55.18 3.75 -28.22
CA ALA A 341 56.63 3.71 -28.04
C ALA A 341 57.30 3.62 -29.40
N TRP A 342 58.38 4.33 -29.55
CA TRP A 342 59.19 4.30 -30.78
C TRP A 342 60.64 4.59 -30.48
N ARG A 343 61.54 4.20 -31.42
CA ARG A 343 62.96 4.49 -31.35
C ARG A 343 63.20 5.90 -31.79
N VAL A 344 64.25 6.53 -31.21
CA VAL A 344 64.71 7.90 -31.55
C VAL A 344 66.20 7.98 -31.60
N ASN A 345 66.73 8.96 -32.35
CA ASN A 345 68.15 9.37 -32.34
C ASN A 345 68.46 10.18 -31.06
N GLU A 346 69.69 10.65 -30.95
CA GLU A 346 70.17 11.45 -29.82
C GLU A 346 69.43 12.78 -29.64
N ASP A 347 68.94 13.36 -30.74
CA ASP A 347 68.15 14.60 -30.74
C ASP A 347 66.66 14.35 -30.36
N GLY A 348 66.24 13.09 -30.16
CA GLY A 348 64.90 12.72 -29.85
C GLY A 348 63.92 12.70 -31.03
N ALA A 349 64.42 12.80 -32.25
CA ALA A 349 63.69 12.61 -33.49
C ALA A 349 63.41 11.11 -33.73
N ALA A 350 62.25 10.78 -34.31
CA ALA A 350 61.90 9.40 -34.63
C ALA A 350 62.91 8.81 -35.61
N ASP A 351 63.55 7.71 -35.24
CA ASP A 351 64.57 7.01 -36.01
C ASP A 351 64.40 5.49 -35.79
N GLY A 352 64.08 4.78 -36.86
CA GLY A 352 63.94 3.35 -36.81
C GLY A 352 65.17 2.58 -36.38
N MET A 353 66.36 3.18 -36.53
CA MET A 353 67.66 2.63 -36.10
C MET A 353 68.15 3.23 -34.78
N GLY A 354 67.37 4.10 -34.16
CA GLY A 354 67.75 4.83 -32.97
C GLY A 354 68.09 3.93 -31.78
N THR A 355 69.14 4.35 -31.06
CA THR A 355 69.65 3.67 -29.86
C THR A 355 68.91 4.10 -28.58
N LEU A 356 67.95 5.02 -28.68
CA LEU A 356 67.17 5.53 -27.59
C LEU A 356 65.69 5.21 -27.83
N GLY A 357 64.87 5.18 -26.74
CA GLY A 357 63.42 4.98 -26.80
C GLY A 357 62.66 6.20 -26.33
N LYS A 358 61.60 6.50 -27.01
CA LYS A 358 60.65 7.52 -26.60
C LYS A 358 59.25 6.88 -26.52
N TRP A 359 58.45 7.28 -25.54
CA TRP A 359 57.10 6.79 -25.42
C TRP A 359 56.14 7.88 -24.96
N ARG A 360 54.88 7.70 -25.31
CA ARG A 360 53.79 8.53 -24.89
C ARG A 360 52.78 7.68 -24.13
N THR A 361 52.31 8.19 -23.01
CA THR A 361 51.27 7.58 -22.25
C THR A 361 50.19 8.61 -21.92
N GLU A 362 48.97 8.32 -22.26
CA GLU A 362 47.83 9.07 -21.76
C GLU A 362 47.04 8.18 -20.81
N ALA A 363 46.51 8.77 -19.75
CA ALA A 363 45.80 8.07 -18.70
C ALA A 363 44.54 8.83 -18.27
N ALA A 364 43.53 8.10 -17.86
CA ALA A 364 42.37 8.67 -17.24
C ALA A 364 42.10 7.96 -15.92
N PHE A 365 41.64 8.68 -14.91
CA PHE A 365 41.24 8.17 -13.63
C PHE A 365 40.20 9.08 -12.96
N SER A 366 39.52 8.57 -11.93
CA SER A 366 38.56 9.36 -11.15
C SER A 366 39.28 10.03 -9.98
N ALA A 367 39.49 11.33 -10.05
CA ALA A 367 40.16 12.10 -8.99
C ALA A 367 39.31 12.31 -7.74
N LEU A 368 38.00 12.05 -7.78
CA LEU A 368 37.05 12.15 -6.66
C LEU A 368 37.14 13.49 -5.89
N GLY A 369 37.26 14.60 -6.62
CA GLY A 369 37.45 15.93 -6.04
C GLY A 369 38.80 16.11 -5.32
N GLY A 370 39.88 15.51 -5.83
CA GLY A 370 41.21 15.54 -5.23
C GLY A 370 41.46 14.53 -4.11
N ARG A 371 40.50 13.62 -3.86
CA ARG A 371 40.56 12.61 -2.79
C ARG A 371 41.19 11.29 -3.25
N ASN A 372 41.34 11.11 -4.53
CA ASN A 372 41.98 9.94 -5.13
C ASN A 372 43.21 10.41 -5.92
N THR A 373 44.31 9.74 -5.74
CA THR A 373 45.60 10.06 -6.40
C THR A 373 45.98 8.92 -7.31
N LEU A 374 46.56 9.26 -8.45
CA LEU A 374 47.09 8.29 -9.40
C LEU A 374 48.60 8.18 -9.27
N THR A 375 49.09 6.98 -9.07
CA THR A 375 50.50 6.65 -9.18
C THR A 375 50.76 5.94 -10.49
N ALA A 376 51.77 6.36 -11.24
CA ALA A 376 52.12 5.76 -12.51
C ALA A 376 53.57 5.30 -12.51
N LYS A 377 53.79 4.02 -12.73
CA LYS A 377 55.12 3.42 -12.91
C LYS A 377 55.31 2.94 -14.34
N ALA A 378 56.57 2.97 -14.80
CA ALA A 378 56.96 2.42 -16.08
C ALA A 378 58.05 1.38 -15.89
N TYR A 379 57.95 0.31 -16.64
CA TYR A 379 58.91 -0.78 -16.66
C TYR A 379 59.31 -1.07 -18.10
N LEU A 380 60.60 -1.35 -18.31
CA LEU A 380 61.12 -1.75 -19.60
C LEU A 380 61.78 -3.12 -19.47
N LYS A 381 61.38 -4.04 -20.33
CA LYS A 381 61.91 -5.41 -20.35
C LYS A 381 62.41 -5.75 -21.74
N PRO A 382 63.72 -6.01 -21.92
CA PRO A 382 64.16 -6.61 -23.16
C PRO A 382 63.58 -8.04 -23.31
N MET A 383 63.21 -8.40 -24.51
CA MET A 383 62.77 -9.78 -24.78
C MET A 383 63.86 -10.77 -24.34
N GLY A 384 63.46 -11.73 -23.48
CA GLY A 384 64.41 -12.69 -22.90
C GLY A 384 65.27 -12.16 -21.75
N GLY A 385 65.12 -10.89 -21.35
CA GLY A 385 65.88 -10.26 -20.27
C GLY A 385 65.05 -9.95 -19.04
N THR A 386 65.67 -9.28 -18.06
CA THR A 386 65.06 -8.81 -16.81
C THR A 386 64.36 -7.48 -17.01
N GLU A 387 63.21 -7.30 -16.34
CA GLU A 387 62.46 -6.04 -16.30
C GLU A 387 63.17 -5.03 -15.42
N VAL A 388 63.25 -3.79 -15.85
CA VAL A 388 63.81 -2.66 -15.11
C VAL A 388 62.74 -1.62 -14.90
N GLU A 389 62.57 -1.14 -13.66
CA GLU A 389 61.69 -0.02 -13.33
C GLU A 389 62.36 1.30 -13.80
N LEU A 390 61.61 2.06 -14.58
CA LEU A 390 62.06 3.36 -15.11
C LEU A 390 61.76 4.53 -14.16
N GLY A 391 61.11 4.27 -13.04
CA GLY A 391 60.78 5.23 -11.99
C GLY A 391 59.32 5.63 -11.92
N MET A 392 58.97 6.34 -10.85
CA MET A 392 57.66 6.98 -10.67
C MET A 392 57.62 8.30 -11.42
N LEU A 393 56.54 8.49 -12.15
CA LEU A 393 56.24 9.76 -12.81
C LEU A 393 55.01 10.35 -12.16
N ALA A 394 55.11 11.62 -11.69
CA ALA A 394 53.91 12.34 -11.25
C ALA A 394 52.95 12.45 -12.45
N VAL A 395 51.69 12.09 -12.26
CA VAL A 395 50.69 12.11 -13.32
C VAL A 395 49.71 13.22 -13.04
N ASP A 396 49.70 14.21 -13.89
CA ASP A 396 48.56 15.10 -14.05
C ASP A 396 47.56 14.47 -15.04
N THR A 397 46.29 14.77 -14.94
CA THR A 397 45.13 14.08 -15.61
C THR A 397 45.14 14.18 -17.14
N SER A 398 46.12 14.83 -17.73
CA SER A 398 46.28 15.03 -19.20
C SER A 398 47.69 14.79 -19.68
N VAL A 399 48.45 13.85 -19.15
CA VAL A 399 49.89 13.80 -19.32
C VAL A 399 50.31 12.92 -20.49
N SER A 400 50.83 13.58 -21.53
CA SER A 400 51.80 12.99 -22.44
C SER A 400 53.15 12.93 -21.74
N LEU A 401 53.58 11.78 -21.26
CA LEU A 401 54.88 11.59 -20.63
C LEU A 401 55.90 11.22 -21.71
N TRP A 402 56.79 12.18 -21.99
CA TRP A 402 57.95 11.98 -22.86
C TRP A 402 59.14 11.55 -22.01
N TRP A 403 59.69 10.40 -22.28
CA TRP A 403 60.98 10.02 -21.70
C TRP A 403 62.00 9.88 -22.80
N LEU A 404 63.10 10.59 -22.64
CA LEU A 404 64.24 10.48 -23.49
C LEU A 404 65.34 9.75 -22.70
N ALA A 405 65.64 8.52 -23.10
CA ALA A 405 66.87 7.91 -22.56
C ALA A 405 68.04 8.71 -23.03
N GLY A 406 68.60 9.51 -22.15
CA GLY A 406 69.79 10.18 -22.56
C GLY A 406 70.26 11.44 -21.84
N THR A 407 69.39 12.11 -21.06
CA THR A 407 69.81 13.39 -20.43
C THR A 407 69.82 13.34 -18.89
N ASP A 408 69.40 12.24 -18.29
CA ASP A 408 69.50 12.04 -16.86
C ASP A 408 70.37 10.82 -16.56
N SER A 409 70.84 10.68 -15.34
CA SER A 409 71.70 9.60 -14.85
C SER A 409 71.15 8.17 -14.98
N ARG A 410 70.00 8.02 -15.60
CA ARG A 410 69.26 6.76 -15.85
C ARG A 410 69.20 6.38 -17.34
N LYS A 411 70.13 6.74 -18.14
CA LYS A 411 70.23 6.40 -19.58
C LYS A 411 70.20 4.88 -19.78
N ILE A 412 69.07 4.33 -20.29
CA ILE A 412 69.02 2.95 -20.76
C ILE A 412 69.16 3.00 -22.27
N ALA A 413 70.37 2.63 -22.73
CA ALA A 413 70.63 2.47 -24.16
C ALA A 413 69.84 1.23 -24.64
N LEU A 414 69.14 1.37 -25.75
CA LEU A 414 68.37 0.28 -26.36
C LEU A 414 69.26 -0.42 -27.37
N ASP A 415 69.49 -1.69 -27.21
CA ASP A 415 70.13 -2.54 -28.22
C ASP A 415 69.26 -2.56 -29.49
N VAL A 416 69.87 -2.22 -30.61
CA VAL A 416 69.17 -2.15 -31.90
C VAL A 416 68.65 -3.51 -32.37
N THR A 417 69.27 -4.59 -31.90
CA THR A 417 68.88 -5.97 -32.27
C THR A 417 67.77 -6.55 -31.38
N LYS A 418 67.48 -5.89 -30.26
CA LYS A 418 66.46 -6.39 -29.28
C LYS A 418 65.14 -5.70 -29.40
N ARG A 419 64.09 -6.47 -29.21
CA ARG A 419 62.75 -5.96 -28.90
C ARG A 419 62.62 -5.73 -27.41
N TYR A 420 61.78 -4.78 -27.04
CA TYR A 420 61.51 -4.46 -25.65
C TYR A 420 60.01 -4.45 -25.43
N VAL A 421 59.60 -4.76 -24.23
CA VAL A 421 58.23 -4.56 -23.76
C VAL A 421 58.24 -3.39 -22.76
N LEU A 422 57.55 -2.33 -23.11
CA LEU A 422 57.25 -1.25 -22.19
C LEU A 422 55.93 -1.56 -21.47
N ARG A 423 55.95 -1.65 -20.16
CA ARG A 423 54.78 -1.88 -19.31
C ARG A 423 54.50 -0.65 -18.47
N ARG A 424 53.30 -0.14 -18.54
CA ARG A 424 52.78 0.94 -17.69
C ARG A 424 51.87 0.35 -16.64
N VAL A 425 52.06 0.76 -15.39
CA VAL A 425 51.26 0.37 -14.23
C VAL A 425 50.69 1.63 -13.64
N LEU A 426 49.37 1.72 -13.64
CA LEU A 426 48.61 2.80 -13.02
C LEU A 426 47.94 2.27 -11.78
N THR A 427 48.14 2.92 -10.65
CA THR A 427 47.54 2.52 -9.37
C THR A 427 46.88 3.72 -8.74
N ASP A 428 45.61 3.56 -8.38
CA ASP A 428 44.89 4.49 -7.52
C ASP A 428 44.53 3.83 -6.19
N ALA A 429 43.77 4.50 -5.35
CA ALA A 429 43.39 3.98 -4.04
C ALA A 429 42.57 2.67 -4.14
N TYR A 430 41.93 2.39 -5.26
CA TYR A 430 40.96 1.31 -5.42
C TYR A 430 41.42 0.17 -6.34
N GLY A 431 42.55 0.31 -6.98
CA GLY A 431 43.05 -0.75 -7.83
C GLY A 431 44.23 -0.36 -8.71
N THR A 432 44.70 -1.37 -9.39
CA THR A 432 45.84 -1.25 -10.31
C THR A 432 45.43 -1.76 -11.68
N VAL A 433 45.85 -1.03 -12.71
CA VAL A 433 45.71 -1.44 -14.09
C VAL A 433 47.05 -1.36 -14.79
N GLU A 434 47.34 -2.28 -15.68
CA GLU A 434 48.54 -2.27 -16.47
C GLU A 434 48.25 -2.42 -17.96
N ARG A 435 49.14 -1.84 -18.77
CA ARG A 435 49.16 -2.00 -20.23
C ARG A 435 50.59 -2.08 -20.71
N SER A 436 50.81 -2.95 -21.65
CA SER A 436 52.13 -3.14 -22.28
C SER A 436 52.06 -2.87 -23.77
N ILE A 437 53.16 -2.40 -24.30
CA ILE A 437 53.39 -2.25 -25.74
C ILE A 437 54.79 -2.77 -26.08
N GLU A 438 54.94 -3.36 -27.24
CA GLU A 438 56.24 -3.74 -27.75
C GLU A 438 56.90 -2.56 -28.46
N LEU A 439 58.17 -2.33 -28.15
CA LEU A 439 59.06 -1.49 -28.92
C LEU A 439 59.91 -2.42 -29.81
N PRO A 440 59.74 -2.35 -31.11
CA PRO A 440 60.47 -3.25 -32.02
C PRO A 440 61.98 -3.05 -31.96
N SER A 441 62.75 -4.02 -32.40
CA SER A 441 64.11 -3.83 -32.77
C SER A 441 64.26 -2.73 -33.87
N ALA A 442 65.43 -2.30 -34.17
CA ALA A 442 65.63 -1.42 -35.31
C ALA A 442 65.00 -1.99 -36.60
N ASN A 443 64.64 -1.08 -37.53
CA ASN A 443 63.90 -1.44 -38.74
C ASN A 443 64.79 -2.27 -39.69
N PHE A 444 64.66 -3.60 -39.56
CA PHE A 444 65.20 -4.52 -40.53
C PHE A 444 64.10 -4.95 -41.49
N ALA A 445 64.36 -4.92 -42.79
CA ALA A 445 63.40 -5.50 -43.73
C ALA A 445 63.18 -7.00 -43.45
N MET A 446 64.26 -7.69 -43.10
CA MET A 446 64.30 -9.08 -42.68
C MET A 446 65.51 -9.33 -41.81
N HIS A 447 65.38 -10.00 -40.69
CA HIS A 447 66.43 -10.37 -39.76
C HIS A 447 66.40 -11.85 -39.41
N LEU A 448 67.48 -12.52 -39.47
CA LEU A 448 67.69 -13.85 -38.96
C LEU A 448 68.27 -13.78 -37.54
N ASN A 449 67.79 -14.56 -36.56
CA ASN A 449 68.48 -14.56 -35.27
C ASN A 449 69.85 -15.21 -35.33
N ALA A 450 70.64 -15.01 -34.26
CA ALA A 450 72.05 -15.43 -34.24
C ALA A 450 72.26 -16.96 -34.44
N LYS A 451 71.20 -17.77 -34.18
CA LYS A 451 71.21 -19.22 -34.41
C LYS A 451 70.69 -19.62 -35.79
N GLY A 452 70.24 -18.67 -36.58
CA GLY A 452 69.75 -18.92 -37.94
C GLY A 452 68.42 -19.71 -38.03
N ASN A 453 67.74 -19.86 -36.92
CA ASN A 453 66.49 -20.65 -36.83
C ASN A 453 65.24 -19.83 -36.57
N GLY A 454 65.32 -18.51 -36.54
CA GLY A 454 64.17 -17.56 -36.42
C GLY A 454 64.36 -16.42 -37.42
N ILE A 455 63.24 -15.99 -38.01
CA ILE A 455 63.18 -14.89 -38.95
C ILE A 455 62.17 -13.83 -38.48
N CYS A 456 62.55 -12.54 -38.60
CA CYS A 456 61.63 -11.42 -38.35
C CYS A 456 61.56 -10.53 -39.58
N PHE A 457 60.38 -10.15 -40.03
CA PHE A 457 60.11 -9.13 -41.01
C PHE A 457 59.79 -7.80 -40.32
N GLY A 458 60.52 -6.72 -40.74
CA GLY A 458 60.34 -5.38 -40.20
C GLY A 458 60.98 -5.13 -38.83
N GLY A 459 61.80 -6.06 -38.31
CA GLY A 459 62.45 -5.95 -37.01
C GLY A 459 63.56 -6.98 -36.84
N ALA A 460 64.21 -7.04 -35.65
CA ALA A 460 65.14 -8.08 -35.28
C ALA A 460 64.41 -9.34 -34.82
N SER A 461 64.79 -10.51 -35.29
CA SER A 461 64.30 -11.79 -34.82
C SER A 461 64.83 -12.08 -33.42
N THR A 462 63.96 -12.37 -32.48
CA THR A 462 64.28 -12.68 -31.09
C THR A 462 63.82 -14.10 -30.66
N ALA A 463 62.86 -14.69 -31.38
CA ALA A 463 62.35 -16.02 -31.10
C ALA A 463 63.05 -17.07 -31.94
N GLU A 464 63.26 -18.26 -31.34
CA GLU A 464 63.77 -19.43 -32.04
C GLU A 464 62.62 -20.21 -32.69
N ASN A 465 62.91 -20.80 -33.87
CA ASN A 465 61.92 -21.62 -34.60
C ASN A 465 60.61 -20.86 -34.92
N ALA A 466 60.70 -19.57 -35.16
CA ALA A 466 59.54 -18.71 -35.38
C ALA A 466 59.73 -17.79 -36.58
N VAL A 467 58.58 -17.42 -37.19
CA VAL A 467 58.48 -16.26 -38.09
C VAL A 467 57.79 -15.15 -37.34
N GLU A 468 58.48 -14.06 -37.14
CA GLU A 468 58.00 -12.91 -36.41
C GLU A 468 57.68 -11.76 -37.38
N ILE A 469 56.62 -11.03 -37.07
CA ILE A 469 56.28 -9.78 -37.76
C ILE A 469 56.40 -8.66 -36.74
N ALA A 470 57.23 -7.67 -37.02
CA ALA A 470 57.45 -6.56 -36.11
C ALA A 470 56.19 -5.69 -35.96
N PRO A 471 55.93 -5.05 -34.77
CA PRO A 471 54.87 -4.09 -34.61
C PRO A 471 54.89 -3.00 -35.69
N GLY A 472 53.71 -2.68 -36.24
CA GLY A 472 53.57 -1.74 -37.37
C GLY A 472 53.65 -2.39 -38.76
N TYR A 473 53.98 -3.68 -38.82
CA TYR A 473 53.91 -4.48 -40.03
C TYR A 473 52.75 -5.45 -39.94
N ASP A 474 52.09 -5.69 -41.05
CA ASP A 474 51.00 -6.63 -41.14
C ASP A 474 51.36 -7.84 -42.01
N LEU A 475 51.03 -9.01 -41.59
CA LEU A 475 51.02 -10.19 -42.45
C LEU A 475 49.72 -10.18 -43.29
N VAL A 476 49.89 -10.02 -44.61
CA VAL A 476 48.76 -10.09 -45.53
C VAL A 476 48.77 -11.45 -46.20
N PHE A 477 47.78 -12.28 -45.88
CA PHE A 477 47.60 -13.58 -46.51
C PHE A 477 46.36 -13.55 -47.43
N LYS A 478 46.55 -13.81 -48.72
CA LYS A 478 45.50 -13.72 -49.73
C LYS A 478 44.68 -12.43 -49.68
N GLY A 479 45.34 -11.28 -49.49
CA GLY A 479 44.74 -9.96 -49.44
C GLY A 479 44.06 -9.62 -48.10
N ARG A 480 44.14 -10.49 -47.06
CA ARG A 480 43.62 -10.22 -45.71
C ARG A 480 44.74 -9.98 -44.74
N ARG A 481 44.68 -8.90 -43.96
CA ARG A 481 45.61 -8.59 -42.88
C ARG A 481 45.50 -9.62 -41.75
N SER A 482 46.57 -9.87 -41.01
CA SER A 482 46.63 -10.83 -39.91
C SER A 482 45.57 -10.60 -38.84
N GLU A 483 45.22 -9.38 -38.56
CA GLU A 483 44.15 -9.02 -37.63
C GLU A 483 42.77 -9.56 -38.01
N ARG A 484 42.58 -9.92 -39.29
CA ARG A 484 41.34 -10.54 -39.81
C ARG A 484 41.46 -12.04 -40.07
N LEU A 485 42.61 -12.66 -39.76
CA LEU A 485 42.79 -14.11 -39.88
C LEU A 485 42.14 -14.86 -38.74
N TRP A 486 41.96 -14.21 -37.59
CA TRP A 486 41.16 -14.68 -36.50
C TRP A 486 39.73 -14.17 -36.70
N ASN A 487 38.99 -14.97 -37.44
CA ASN A 487 37.61 -14.58 -37.75
C ASN A 487 36.79 -14.63 -36.48
N ALA A 488 36.28 -13.51 -36.02
CA ALA A 488 35.35 -13.46 -34.88
C ALA A 488 34.13 -14.36 -35.10
N LEU A 489 33.86 -14.73 -36.36
CA LEU A 489 32.82 -15.71 -36.71
C LEU A 489 33.12 -17.14 -36.23
N ASP A 490 34.39 -17.47 -35.94
CA ASP A 490 34.77 -18.78 -35.37
C ASP A 490 34.34 -18.88 -33.89
N ILE A 491 34.24 -17.70 -33.23
CA ILE A 491 33.73 -17.60 -31.84
C ILE A 491 32.21 -17.75 -31.81
N TYR A 492 31.54 -17.33 -32.86
CA TYR A 492 30.10 -17.39 -32.97
C TYR A 492 29.70 -18.33 -34.13
N PRO A 493 29.63 -19.64 -33.93
CA PRO A 493 29.18 -20.57 -34.97
C PRO A 493 27.72 -20.29 -35.37
N VAL A 494 27.29 -20.79 -36.51
CA VAL A 494 25.87 -20.73 -36.92
C VAL A 494 25.02 -21.34 -35.82
N GLY A 495 23.97 -20.61 -35.41
CA GLY A 495 23.15 -20.95 -34.26
C GLY A 495 23.57 -20.25 -32.95
N ALA A 496 24.72 -19.58 -32.90
CA ALA A 496 25.10 -18.80 -31.72
C ALA A 496 24.22 -17.55 -31.57
N ILE A 497 23.97 -17.17 -30.31
CA ILE A 497 23.21 -15.96 -29.97
C ILE A 497 24.16 -14.91 -29.42
N PHE A 498 24.14 -13.72 -30.03
CA PHE A 498 24.84 -12.54 -29.56
C PHE A 498 23.84 -11.58 -28.90
N VAL A 499 24.14 -11.15 -27.69
CA VAL A 499 23.28 -10.24 -26.92
C VAL A 499 24.03 -8.95 -26.64
N SER A 500 23.38 -7.82 -26.88
CA SER A 500 23.98 -6.48 -26.69
C SER A 500 22.92 -5.44 -26.32
N THR A 501 23.32 -4.41 -25.60
CA THR A 501 22.51 -3.20 -25.41
C THR A 501 22.61 -2.24 -26.60
N SER A 502 23.58 -2.47 -27.51
CA SER A 502 23.74 -1.70 -28.75
C SER A 502 22.87 -2.25 -29.87
N ALA A 503 22.25 -1.35 -30.61
CA ALA A 503 21.44 -1.70 -31.80
C ALA A 503 22.31 -2.13 -33.02
N VAL A 504 23.63 -1.99 -32.93
CA VAL A 504 24.53 -2.34 -34.05
C VAL A 504 24.48 -3.84 -34.28
N SER A 505 24.15 -4.22 -35.49
CA SER A 505 24.13 -5.63 -35.90
C SER A 505 25.51 -6.25 -35.77
N PRO A 506 25.62 -7.50 -35.20
CA PRO A 506 26.88 -8.24 -35.20
C PRO A 506 27.49 -8.43 -36.60
N ALA A 507 26.69 -8.39 -37.66
CA ALA A 507 27.20 -8.39 -39.03
C ALA A 507 28.15 -7.26 -39.35
N ALA A 508 27.94 -6.07 -38.76
CA ALA A 508 28.82 -4.91 -38.93
C ALA A 508 30.14 -5.08 -38.16
N MET A 509 30.16 -5.84 -37.07
CA MET A 509 31.34 -6.05 -36.23
C MET A 509 32.13 -7.28 -36.65
N PHE A 510 31.44 -8.36 -36.97
CA PHE A 510 32.05 -9.69 -37.18
C PHE A 510 31.86 -10.24 -38.60
N GLY A 511 31.00 -9.62 -39.41
CA GLY A 511 30.51 -10.21 -40.65
C GLY A 511 29.46 -11.30 -40.41
N GLY A 512 29.21 -12.13 -41.41
CA GLY A 512 28.20 -13.18 -41.37
C GLY A 512 26.77 -12.66 -41.49
N THR A 513 25.81 -13.58 -41.46
CA THR A 513 24.39 -13.25 -41.55
C THR A 513 23.75 -13.48 -40.19
N TRP A 514 23.06 -12.46 -39.71
CA TRP A 514 22.47 -12.44 -38.39
C TRP A 514 20.99 -12.08 -38.46
N LYS A 515 20.19 -12.74 -37.67
CA LYS A 515 18.77 -12.52 -37.53
C LYS A 515 18.46 -11.95 -36.16
N LEU A 516 17.83 -10.78 -36.13
CA LEU A 516 17.37 -10.19 -34.88
C LEU A 516 16.22 -11.02 -34.31
N LEU A 517 16.30 -11.37 -33.05
CA LEU A 517 15.25 -12.04 -32.29
C LEU A 517 14.42 -10.97 -31.60
N ASN A 518 13.16 -10.85 -31.98
CA ASN A 518 12.24 -9.89 -31.42
C ASN A 518 11.18 -10.57 -30.56
N ASP A 519 10.80 -9.90 -29.50
CA ASP A 519 9.68 -10.29 -28.63
C ASP A 519 9.73 -11.72 -28.06
N VAL A 520 10.93 -12.20 -27.77
CA VAL A 520 11.16 -13.53 -27.20
C VAL A 520 12.02 -13.44 -25.94
N PHE A 521 11.70 -14.27 -24.96
CA PHE A 521 12.57 -14.60 -23.86
C PHE A 521 13.44 -15.80 -24.26
N LEU A 522 14.75 -15.70 -24.00
CA LEU A 522 15.67 -16.81 -24.21
C LEU A 522 15.58 -17.75 -23.00
N LEU A 523 15.15 -18.96 -23.24
CA LEU A 523 15.02 -20.00 -22.25
C LEU A 523 16.03 -21.11 -22.55
N ALA A 524 16.73 -21.59 -21.53
CA ALA A 524 17.58 -22.77 -21.68
C ALA A 524 16.71 -23.99 -22.01
N GLY A 525 16.90 -24.53 -23.20
CA GLY A 525 16.15 -25.64 -23.72
C GLY A 525 16.53 -27.00 -23.07
N SER A 526 15.68 -27.99 -23.24
CA SER A 526 15.93 -29.38 -22.89
C SER A 526 15.24 -30.29 -23.90
N GLU A 527 15.74 -31.49 -24.07
CA GLU A 527 15.14 -32.44 -25.02
C GLU A 527 13.69 -32.83 -24.66
N LYS A 528 13.35 -32.84 -23.38
CA LYS A 528 12.05 -33.33 -22.90
C LYS A 528 11.02 -32.25 -22.68
N SER A 529 11.39 -31.17 -22.00
CA SER A 529 10.40 -30.17 -21.52
C SER A 529 10.28 -28.96 -22.43
N PHE A 530 11.41 -28.48 -22.96
CA PHE A 530 11.49 -27.33 -23.86
C PHE A 530 12.45 -27.63 -25.00
N PRO A 531 11.98 -28.32 -26.06
CA PRO A 531 12.84 -28.68 -27.19
C PRO A 531 13.56 -27.46 -27.77
N TYR A 532 14.82 -27.66 -28.16
CA TYR A 532 15.65 -26.58 -28.71
C TYR A 532 14.99 -25.96 -29.95
N GLY A 533 14.96 -24.63 -30.02
CA GLY A 533 14.31 -23.88 -31.10
C GLY A 533 12.78 -23.77 -30.99
N SER A 534 12.14 -24.44 -30.02
CA SER A 534 10.70 -24.28 -29.79
C SER A 534 10.37 -22.86 -29.32
N LYS A 535 9.17 -22.40 -29.62
CA LYS A 535 8.63 -21.09 -29.20
C LYS A 535 7.36 -21.31 -28.41
N GLY A 536 7.17 -20.54 -27.37
CA GLY A 536 5.96 -20.63 -26.53
C GLY A 536 5.91 -19.52 -25.49
N GLY A 537 4.88 -19.61 -24.65
CA GLY A 537 4.63 -18.63 -23.61
C GLY A 537 3.76 -17.47 -24.08
N THR A 538 3.31 -16.67 -23.14
CA THR A 538 2.48 -15.47 -23.37
C THR A 538 2.94 -14.34 -22.47
N LYS A 539 2.88 -13.11 -22.96
CA LYS A 539 3.16 -11.90 -22.17
C LYS A 539 2.15 -11.69 -21.06
N GLU A 540 0.92 -12.06 -21.35
CA GLU A 540 -0.22 -11.83 -20.47
C GLU A 540 -1.00 -13.12 -20.29
N VAL A 541 -1.49 -13.34 -19.11
CA VAL A 541 -2.28 -14.50 -18.74
C VAL A 541 -3.57 -14.04 -18.08
N THR A 542 -4.68 -14.53 -18.58
CA THR A 542 -5.94 -14.50 -17.86
C THR A 542 -6.08 -15.83 -17.13
N LEU A 543 -6.15 -15.77 -15.81
CA LEU A 543 -6.32 -16.98 -15.02
C LEU A 543 -7.64 -17.66 -15.37
N THR A 544 -7.56 -18.94 -15.64
CA THR A 544 -8.75 -19.80 -15.76
C THR A 544 -9.23 -20.24 -14.39
N ALA A 545 -10.46 -20.66 -14.28
CA ALA A 545 -11.02 -21.15 -13.01
C ALA A 545 -10.20 -22.31 -12.41
N SER A 546 -9.57 -23.14 -13.26
CA SER A 546 -8.72 -24.26 -12.83
C SER A 546 -7.34 -23.83 -12.32
N GLN A 547 -6.91 -22.60 -12.59
CA GLN A 547 -5.63 -22.05 -12.14
C GLN A 547 -5.74 -21.26 -10.84
N MET A 548 -6.95 -20.98 -10.41
CA MET A 548 -7.19 -20.36 -9.11
C MET A 548 -7.24 -21.43 -8.02
N PRO A 549 -6.74 -21.15 -6.81
CA PRO A 549 -6.95 -22.02 -5.67
C PRO A 549 -8.43 -22.34 -5.52
N MET A 550 -8.75 -23.61 -5.27
CA MET A 550 -10.13 -24.01 -5.06
C MET A 550 -10.68 -23.32 -3.82
N HIS A 551 -11.65 -22.46 -4.01
CA HIS A 551 -12.34 -21.76 -2.92
C HIS A 551 -13.83 -21.62 -3.26
N ALA A 552 -14.63 -21.57 -2.27
CA ALA A 552 -16.05 -21.39 -2.41
C ALA A 552 -16.55 -20.40 -1.33
N HIS A 553 -17.45 -19.55 -1.73
CA HIS A 553 -18.21 -18.73 -0.82
C HIS A 553 -19.65 -19.23 -0.85
N GLN A 554 -20.08 -19.80 0.23
CA GLN A 554 -21.46 -20.20 0.39
C GLN A 554 -22.15 -19.32 1.45
N PHE A 555 -23.29 -18.79 1.11
CA PHE A 555 -24.20 -18.30 2.13
C PHE A 555 -25.58 -18.93 1.92
N SER A 556 -26.20 -19.23 3.01
CA SER A 556 -27.52 -19.84 2.99
C SER A 556 -28.58 -18.80 3.35
N ARG A 557 -29.53 -18.63 2.49
CA ARG A 557 -30.68 -17.77 2.73
C ARG A 557 -31.92 -18.64 2.88
N ALA A 558 -32.71 -18.35 3.89
CA ALA A 558 -34.02 -18.97 4.02
C ALA A 558 -34.90 -18.56 2.82
N PRO A 559 -35.59 -19.48 2.20
CA PRO A 559 -36.51 -19.13 1.14
C PRO A 559 -37.63 -18.22 1.66
N ILE A 560 -37.89 -17.15 0.93
CA ILE A 560 -39.07 -16.32 1.22
C ILE A 560 -40.28 -17.07 0.68
N VAL A 561 -41.12 -17.54 1.58
CA VAL A 561 -42.40 -18.10 1.17
C VAL A 561 -43.36 -16.95 0.95
N SER A 562 -43.69 -16.70 -0.30
CA SER A 562 -44.80 -15.79 -0.62
C SER A 562 -46.12 -16.46 -0.20
N VAL A 563 -46.79 -15.87 0.76
CA VAL A 563 -48.15 -16.29 1.10
C VAL A 563 -49.09 -15.53 0.18
N GLU A 564 -49.76 -16.22 -0.71
CA GLU A 564 -50.90 -15.65 -1.44
C GLU A 564 -52.07 -15.47 -0.45
N LEU A 565 -52.45 -14.23 -0.23
CA LEU A 565 -53.64 -13.88 0.56
C LEU A 565 -54.89 -14.09 -0.28
N THR A 566 -55.57 -15.20 -0.12
CA THR A 566 -56.96 -15.33 -0.59
C THR A 566 -57.87 -14.66 0.42
N ALA A 567 -58.67 -13.73 -0.06
CA ALA A 567 -59.64 -13.00 0.75
C ALA A 567 -60.72 -13.94 1.29
N GLY A 568 -60.81 -14.04 2.61
CA GLY A 568 -61.93 -14.66 3.30
C GLY A 568 -61.58 -15.88 4.16
N GLY A 569 -61.31 -15.65 5.43
CA GLY A 569 -61.26 -16.75 6.43
C GLY A 569 -60.20 -16.57 7.51
N ASN A 570 -60.52 -16.93 8.68
CA ASN A 570 -59.85 -16.80 9.96
C ASN A 570 -58.34 -17.08 9.92
N TYR A 571 -57.56 -16.19 10.50
CA TYR A 571 -56.15 -16.34 10.70
C TYR A 571 -55.84 -17.36 11.80
N TYR A 572 -55.32 -18.50 11.43
CA TYR A 572 -54.49 -19.32 12.30
C TYR A 572 -53.07 -19.27 11.75
N ALA A 573 -52.15 -18.72 12.51
CA ALA A 573 -50.73 -18.88 12.22
C ALA A 573 -50.38 -20.35 12.56
N GLU A 574 -50.50 -21.25 11.61
CA GLU A 574 -49.83 -22.51 11.70
C GLU A 574 -48.35 -22.30 11.58
N GLN A 575 -47.66 -22.58 12.64
CA GLN A 575 -46.19 -22.65 12.63
C GLN A 575 -45.80 -23.85 11.74
N SER A 576 -45.61 -23.58 10.46
CA SER A 576 -45.11 -24.59 9.56
C SER A 576 -43.73 -25.03 10.01
N THR A 577 -43.63 -26.23 10.54
CA THR A 577 -42.35 -26.91 10.82
C THR A 577 -41.69 -27.46 9.56
N ALA A 578 -42.03 -26.96 8.39
CA ALA A 578 -41.31 -27.27 7.18
C ALA A 578 -39.94 -26.56 7.23
N VAL A 579 -38.94 -27.27 7.68
CA VAL A 579 -37.54 -26.89 7.50
C VAL A 579 -37.31 -26.79 5.99
N GLY A 580 -37.52 -25.61 5.44
CA GLY A 580 -37.19 -25.36 4.05
C GLY A 580 -35.69 -25.67 3.82
N LYS A 581 -35.43 -26.56 2.89
CA LYS A 581 -34.09 -26.88 2.51
C LYS A 581 -33.37 -25.58 2.11
N LEU A 582 -32.33 -25.24 2.83
CA LEU A 582 -31.50 -24.09 2.51
C LEU A 582 -31.02 -24.20 1.05
N VAL A 583 -31.33 -23.25 0.23
CA VAL A 583 -30.86 -23.20 -1.15
C VAL A 583 -29.52 -22.46 -1.15
N ALA A 584 -28.47 -23.18 -1.52
CA ALA A 584 -27.17 -22.57 -1.70
C ALA A 584 -27.21 -21.62 -2.91
N GLN A 585 -26.89 -20.39 -2.68
CA GLN A 585 -26.71 -19.40 -3.74
C GLN A 585 -25.24 -19.01 -3.81
N ASN A 586 -24.77 -18.80 -5.03
CA ASN A 586 -23.43 -18.29 -5.22
C ASN A 586 -23.43 -16.76 -5.00
N THR A 587 -22.37 -16.26 -4.45
CA THR A 587 -22.12 -14.82 -4.44
C THR A 587 -21.99 -14.31 -5.87
N GLU A 588 -22.18 -13.03 -6.07
CA GLU A 588 -21.83 -12.41 -7.36
C GLU A 588 -20.37 -12.67 -7.68
N THR A 589 -20.12 -12.76 -8.99
CA THR A 589 -18.77 -13.04 -9.48
C THR A 589 -17.81 -11.90 -9.08
N ALA A 590 -16.81 -12.23 -8.29
CA ALA A 590 -15.71 -11.32 -7.99
C ALA A 590 -14.56 -11.55 -8.98
N GLY A 591 -13.99 -10.46 -9.44
CA GLY A 591 -12.84 -10.48 -10.32
C GLY A 591 -13.14 -9.93 -11.72
N GLY A 592 -12.18 -9.24 -12.27
CA GLY A 592 -12.34 -8.53 -13.55
C GLY A 592 -12.11 -9.39 -14.81
N GLY A 593 -11.65 -10.64 -14.69
CA GLY A 593 -11.30 -11.51 -15.81
C GLY A 593 -10.27 -10.92 -16.78
N LYS A 594 -9.56 -9.86 -16.36
CA LYS A 594 -8.56 -9.21 -17.22
C LYS A 594 -7.23 -9.95 -17.16
N ALA A 595 -6.55 -9.96 -18.27
CA ALA A 595 -5.19 -10.46 -18.33
C ALA A 595 -4.26 -9.62 -17.44
N HIS A 596 -3.33 -10.27 -16.80
CA HIS A 596 -2.22 -9.64 -16.09
C HIS A 596 -0.90 -10.02 -16.75
N THR A 597 0.09 -9.17 -16.59
CA THR A 597 1.41 -9.46 -17.11
C THR A 597 2.04 -10.65 -16.40
N ASN A 598 2.61 -11.55 -17.21
CA ASN A 598 3.35 -12.72 -16.74
C ASN A 598 4.88 -12.52 -16.84
N MET A 599 5.29 -11.28 -17.10
CA MET A 599 6.69 -10.97 -17.28
C MET A 599 7.33 -10.50 -15.95
N PRO A 600 8.41 -11.12 -15.51
CA PRO A 600 9.22 -10.61 -14.41
C PRO A 600 9.89 -9.28 -14.81
N PRO A 601 10.48 -8.53 -13.88
CA PRO A 601 11.32 -7.40 -14.22
C PRO A 601 12.40 -7.82 -15.20
N TYR A 602 12.57 -7.11 -16.29
CA TYR A 602 13.48 -7.47 -17.36
C TYR A 602 14.27 -6.26 -17.88
N LEU A 603 15.39 -6.55 -18.46
CA LEU A 603 16.15 -5.62 -19.30
C LEU A 603 16.00 -6.06 -20.75
N ALA A 604 15.41 -5.22 -21.58
CA ALA A 604 15.34 -5.49 -23.01
C ALA A 604 16.70 -5.23 -23.66
N VAL A 605 17.16 -6.19 -24.42
CA VAL A 605 18.43 -6.15 -25.14
C VAL A 605 18.20 -6.59 -26.58
N TYR A 606 19.14 -6.22 -27.46
CA TYR A 606 19.17 -6.79 -28.79
C TYR A 606 19.79 -8.19 -28.71
N ALA A 607 19.09 -9.18 -29.16
CA ALA A 607 19.56 -10.56 -29.30
C ALA A 607 19.58 -10.95 -30.78
N TRP A 608 20.71 -11.43 -31.25
CA TRP A 608 20.91 -11.77 -32.65
C TRP A 608 21.34 -13.23 -32.77
N GLU A 609 20.66 -14.00 -33.56
CA GLU A 609 21.00 -15.37 -33.90
C GLU A 609 21.83 -15.37 -35.18
N ARG A 610 23.00 -16.02 -35.18
CA ARG A 610 23.78 -16.24 -36.39
C ARG A 610 23.11 -17.30 -37.25
N ILE A 611 22.79 -16.95 -38.50
CA ILE A 611 22.11 -17.84 -39.46
C ILE A 611 22.97 -18.18 -40.68
N GLY A 612 24.13 -17.53 -40.85
CA GLY A 612 25.09 -17.77 -41.93
C GLY A 612 26.41 -17.06 -41.77
#